data_51be724077c19daff65f3703a52ac17f
#
_entry.id   51be724077c19daff65f3703a52ac17f
#
_cell.length_a   1.000
_cell.length_b   1.000
_cell.length_c   1.000
_cell.angle_alpha   90.00
_cell.angle_beta   90.00
_cell.angle_gamma   90.00
#
_symmetry.space_group_name_H-M   'P 1'
#
loop_
_entity.id
_entity.type
_entity.pdbx_description
1 polymer ?
#
loop_
_entity_poly.entity_id
_entity_poly.type
_entity_poly.pdbx_seq_one_letter_code
_entity_poly.pdbx_strand_id
1 'polypeptide(L)'
;MKSLLFTLFLIVLAVSLPCAQEANDKVIPAGSKVFVAPMEDGFHEYVKTALQAKKVPLVVVDDKSSADFEISGHSETQKASTAKKVIMWDWRSNEQASVQIANLKTSQIVFAYSVNKVSSAHGKKSSAEACAKHIKEKIESKN
;
A
#
# COMPACT_ATOMS: atom_id res chain seq x y z
N MET A 1 36.11 52.36 -45.93
CA MET A 1 34.74 51.95 -45.93
C MET A 1 34.68 50.63 -45.22
N LYS A 2 34.22 50.68 -43.98
CA LYS A 2 34.36 49.55 -43.04
C LYS A 2 33.03 48.78 -42.95
N SER A 3 33.02 47.62 -43.58
CA SER A 3 31.92 46.68 -43.51
C SER A 3 31.95 45.99 -42.11
N LEU A 4 30.99 46.31 -41.26
CA LEU A 4 30.78 45.67 -39.96
C LEU A 4 29.93 44.42 -40.20
N LEU A 5 30.57 43.28 -40.30
CA LEU A 5 29.94 41.97 -40.28
C LEU A 5 29.50 41.68 -38.81
N PHE A 6 28.25 41.95 -38.57
CA PHE A 6 27.62 41.59 -37.31
C PHE A 6 27.19 40.13 -37.40
N THR A 7 28.08 39.23 -37.03
CA THR A 7 27.76 37.80 -36.90
C THR A 7 26.91 37.61 -35.64
N LEU A 8 25.60 37.57 -35.86
CA LEU A 8 24.64 37.21 -34.86
C LEU A 8 24.80 35.71 -34.56
N PHE A 9 25.56 35.42 -33.49
CA PHE A 9 25.70 34.07 -32.98
C PHE A 9 24.41 33.71 -32.23
N LEU A 10 23.47 33.10 -32.96
CA LEU A 10 22.23 32.58 -32.39
C LEU A 10 22.56 31.33 -31.56
N ILE A 11 22.79 31.51 -30.27
CA ILE A 11 22.89 30.40 -29.32
C ILE A 11 21.49 29.82 -29.16
N VAL A 12 21.22 28.75 -29.91
CA VAL A 12 20.06 27.92 -29.68
C VAL A 12 20.34 27.14 -28.38
N LEU A 13 19.85 27.70 -27.27
CA LEU A 13 19.78 27.02 -25.99
C LEU A 13 18.73 25.91 -26.15
N ALA A 14 19.16 24.72 -26.51
CA ALA A 14 18.32 23.53 -26.47
C ALA A 14 17.99 23.27 -24.98
N VAL A 15 16.90 23.85 -24.52
CA VAL A 15 16.26 23.47 -23.29
C VAL A 15 15.75 22.05 -23.50
N SER A 16 16.56 21.05 -23.17
CA SER A 16 16.10 19.70 -22.97
C SER A 16 15.16 19.73 -21.77
N LEU A 17 13.87 19.93 -22.02
CA LEU A 17 12.83 19.63 -21.05
C LEU A 17 13.03 18.15 -20.67
N PRO A 18 13.31 17.85 -19.41
CA PRO A 18 13.16 16.48 -18.95
C PRO A 18 11.70 16.15 -19.23
N CYS A 19 11.46 15.25 -20.16
CA CYS A 19 10.18 14.57 -20.27
C CYS A 19 10.00 13.89 -18.92
N ALA A 20 9.27 14.52 -18.02
CA ALA A 20 8.78 13.88 -16.84
C ALA A 20 7.90 12.75 -17.37
N GLN A 21 8.48 11.56 -17.50
CA GLN A 21 7.71 10.34 -17.52
C GLN A 21 6.84 10.45 -16.26
N GLU A 22 5.56 10.70 -16.47
CA GLU A 22 4.56 10.39 -15.47
C GLU A 22 4.73 8.88 -15.22
N ALA A 23 5.66 8.57 -14.33
CA ALA A 23 5.77 7.26 -13.76
C ALA A 23 4.35 6.96 -13.29
N ASN A 24 3.80 5.84 -13.75
CA ASN A 24 2.45 5.43 -13.36
C ASN A 24 2.51 5.06 -11.87
N ASP A 25 2.65 6.09 -11.02
CA ASP A 25 2.91 6.02 -9.58
C ASP A 25 1.87 5.20 -8.82
N LYS A 26 0.80 4.82 -9.52
CA LYS A 26 -0.29 3.98 -8.99
C LYS A 26 -0.13 2.48 -9.30
N VAL A 27 0.95 2.08 -9.94
CA VAL A 27 1.25 0.67 -10.23
C VAL A 27 2.19 0.12 -9.18
N ILE A 28 1.87 -1.06 -8.68
CA ILE A 28 2.76 -1.85 -7.82
C ILE A 28 3.28 -3.00 -8.68
N PRO A 29 4.53 -2.97 -9.12
CA PRO A 29 5.10 -4.05 -9.92
C PRO A 29 5.18 -5.36 -9.12
N ALA A 30 4.97 -6.48 -9.77
CA ALA A 30 5.21 -7.78 -9.16
C ALA A 30 6.70 -7.92 -8.78
N GLY A 31 6.96 -8.49 -7.62
CA GLY A 31 8.32 -8.62 -7.08
C GLY A 31 8.86 -7.37 -6.37
N SER A 32 8.05 -6.30 -6.25
CA SER A 32 8.44 -5.10 -5.48
C SER A 32 8.73 -5.43 -4.03
N LYS A 33 9.71 -4.76 -3.45
CA LYS A 33 10.06 -4.87 -2.04
C LYS A 33 9.12 -4.02 -1.20
N VAL A 34 8.51 -4.62 -0.19
CA VAL A 34 7.58 -3.94 0.71
C VAL A 34 8.00 -4.06 2.16
N PHE A 35 7.97 -2.97 2.87
CA PHE A 35 8.08 -2.91 4.31
C PHE A 35 6.68 -2.87 4.92
N VAL A 36 6.38 -3.74 5.87
CA VAL A 36 5.12 -3.71 6.61
C VAL A 36 5.36 -2.98 7.91
N ALA A 37 4.84 -1.76 8.02
CA ALA A 37 4.98 -0.93 9.20
C ALA A 37 4.31 -1.57 10.43
N PRO A 38 4.84 -1.36 11.64
CA PRO A 38 4.15 -1.77 12.86
C PRO A 38 2.73 -1.20 12.93
N MET A 39 1.77 -2.03 13.29
CA MET A 39 0.35 -1.67 13.41
C MET A 39 -0.15 -2.05 14.80
N GLU A 40 -1.19 -1.36 15.25
CA GLU A 40 -1.82 -1.61 16.55
C GLU A 40 -2.22 -3.07 16.71
N ASP A 41 -2.15 -3.54 17.96
CA ASP A 41 -2.53 -4.91 18.37
C ASP A 41 -1.87 -6.02 17.54
N GLY A 42 -0.69 -5.78 16.95
CA GLY A 42 0.03 -6.76 16.16
C GLY A 42 -0.60 -7.09 14.81
N PHE A 43 -1.48 -6.25 14.28
CA PHE A 43 -2.16 -6.50 13.00
C PHE A 43 -1.18 -6.68 11.84
N HIS A 44 -0.03 -6.04 11.87
CA HIS A 44 1.03 -6.19 10.86
C HIS A 44 1.51 -7.64 10.69
N GLU A 45 1.54 -8.45 11.76
CA GLU A 45 1.93 -9.86 11.66
C GLU A 45 0.88 -10.68 10.92
N TYR A 46 -0.41 -10.39 11.15
CA TYR A 46 -1.49 -11.00 10.38
C TYR A 46 -1.41 -10.60 8.90
N VAL A 47 -1.07 -9.35 8.61
CA VAL A 47 -0.89 -8.86 7.22
C VAL A 47 0.28 -9.58 6.56
N LYS A 48 1.46 -9.66 7.18
CA LYS A 48 2.62 -10.41 6.65
C LYS A 48 2.26 -11.87 6.37
N THR A 49 1.63 -12.54 7.32
CA THR A 49 1.18 -13.93 7.16
C THR A 49 0.17 -14.09 6.02
N ALA A 50 -0.77 -13.17 5.89
CA ALA A 50 -1.78 -13.19 4.85
C ALA A 50 -1.18 -12.94 3.46
N LEU A 51 -0.21 -12.04 3.32
CA LEU A 51 0.51 -11.81 2.06
C LEU A 51 1.19 -13.09 1.57
N GLN A 52 1.84 -13.84 2.48
CA GLN A 52 2.46 -15.11 2.16
C GLN A 52 1.42 -16.19 1.82
N ALA A 53 0.38 -16.35 2.64
CA ALA A 53 -0.67 -17.36 2.44
C ALA A 53 -1.43 -17.16 1.13
N LYS A 54 -1.68 -15.93 0.72
CA LYS A 54 -2.34 -15.60 -0.55
C LYS A 54 -1.38 -15.58 -1.74
N LYS A 55 -0.08 -15.82 -1.50
CA LYS A 55 0.97 -15.77 -2.55
C LYS A 55 0.91 -14.45 -3.32
N VAL A 56 0.85 -13.35 -2.58
CA VAL A 56 0.91 -12.01 -3.18
C VAL A 56 2.31 -11.83 -3.78
N PRO A 57 2.44 -11.41 -5.05
CA PRO A 57 3.75 -11.30 -5.70
C PRO A 57 4.52 -10.06 -5.23
N LEU A 58 4.86 -10.03 -3.93
CA LEU A 58 5.64 -8.99 -3.26
C LEU A 58 6.73 -9.65 -2.40
N VAL A 59 7.82 -8.96 -2.22
CA VAL A 59 8.93 -9.37 -1.35
C VAL A 59 8.86 -8.57 -0.06
N VAL A 60 8.47 -9.20 1.04
CA VAL A 60 8.45 -8.54 2.35
C VAL A 60 9.87 -8.42 2.88
N VAL A 61 10.25 -7.19 3.26
CA VAL A 61 11.55 -6.87 3.86
C VAL A 61 11.37 -6.27 5.25
N ASP A 62 12.34 -6.50 6.12
CA ASP A 62 12.30 -6.01 7.51
C ASP A 62 12.83 -4.59 7.66
N ASP A 63 13.62 -4.12 6.71
CA ASP A 63 14.19 -2.78 6.72
C ASP A 63 13.46 -1.87 5.72
N LYS A 64 12.90 -0.78 6.24
CA LYS A 64 12.21 0.24 5.44
C LYS A 64 13.12 0.88 4.40
N SER A 65 14.42 1.03 4.70
CA SER A 65 15.37 1.66 3.78
C SER A 65 15.62 0.83 2.51
N SER A 66 15.38 -0.47 2.58
CA SER A 66 15.53 -1.40 1.46
C SER A 66 14.25 -1.63 0.67
N ALA A 67 13.13 -1.03 1.09
CA ALA A 67 11.83 -1.21 0.49
C ALA A 67 11.53 -0.16 -0.60
N ASP A 68 10.71 -0.53 -1.57
CA ASP A 68 10.14 0.38 -2.56
C ASP A 68 8.80 0.96 -2.09
N PHE A 69 8.06 0.18 -1.31
CA PHE A 69 6.73 0.52 -0.81
C PHE A 69 6.62 0.24 0.68
N GLU A 70 5.73 0.96 1.33
CA GLU A 70 5.34 0.74 2.72
C GLU A 70 3.87 0.34 2.79
N ILE A 71 3.59 -0.73 3.52
CA ILE A 71 2.23 -1.12 3.89
C ILE A 71 2.02 -0.64 5.32
N SER A 72 1.05 0.24 5.51
CA SER A 72 0.57 0.67 6.82
C SER A 72 -0.93 0.43 6.93
N GLY A 73 -1.46 0.44 8.14
CA GLY A 73 -2.86 0.16 8.35
C GLY A 73 -3.28 0.29 9.79
N HIS A 74 -4.56 0.05 9.99
CA HIS A 74 -5.22 0.09 11.29
C HIS A 74 -6.19 -1.07 11.38
N SER A 75 -6.35 -1.63 12.56
CA SER A 75 -7.33 -2.67 12.85
C SER A 75 -7.97 -2.38 14.19
N GLU A 76 -9.27 -2.30 14.23
CA GLU A 76 -10.05 -2.11 15.42
C GLU A 76 -11.02 -3.28 15.63
N THR A 77 -10.90 -3.95 16.77
CA THR A 77 -11.78 -5.05 17.16
C THR A 77 -12.79 -4.56 18.19
N GLN A 78 -14.04 -4.44 17.77
CA GLN A 78 -15.15 -4.17 18.68
C GLN A 78 -15.64 -5.50 19.27
N LYS A 79 -15.21 -5.79 20.50
CA LYS A 79 -15.67 -6.97 21.24
C LYS A 79 -17.13 -6.82 21.65
N ALA A 80 -17.92 -7.90 21.54
CA ALA A 80 -19.28 -7.92 22.08
C ALA A 80 -19.26 -7.55 23.56
N SER A 81 -20.17 -6.66 24.00
CA SER A 81 -20.29 -6.28 25.39
C SER A 81 -20.64 -7.50 26.27
N THR A 82 -20.29 -7.45 27.55
CA THR A 82 -20.57 -8.55 28.49
C THR A 82 -22.07 -8.86 28.53
N ALA A 83 -22.93 -7.85 28.49
CA ALA A 83 -24.37 -8.03 28.44
C ALA A 83 -24.84 -8.78 27.19
N LYS A 84 -24.30 -8.43 26.02
CA LYS A 84 -24.60 -9.12 24.74
C LYS A 84 -24.13 -10.58 24.77
N LYS A 85 -22.95 -10.85 25.33
CA LYS A 85 -22.42 -12.21 25.47
C LYS A 85 -23.30 -13.10 26.35
N VAL A 86 -23.78 -12.56 27.47
CA VAL A 86 -24.57 -13.33 28.44
C VAL A 86 -26.01 -13.53 27.98
N ILE A 87 -26.65 -12.50 27.41
CA ILE A 87 -28.06 -12.54 27.07
C ILE A 87 -28.29 -13.22 25.71
N MET A 88 -27.43 -13.01 24.73
CA MET A 88 -27.63 -13.48 23.37
C MET A 88 -26.74 -14.66 22.96
N TRP A 89 -25.87 -15.12 23.85
CA TRP A 89 -24.86 -16.16 23.53
C TRP A 89 -24.02 -15.80 22.29
N ASP A 90 -23.90 -14.50 21.98
CA ASP A 90 -23.19 -13.98 20.83
C ASP A 90 -21.77 -13.54 21.23
N TRP A 91 -20.81 -14.40 20.96
CA TRP A 91 -19.38 -14.21 21.26
C TRP A 91 -18.63 -13.56 20.08
N ARG A 92 -19.34 -13.24 19.01
CA ARG A 92 -18.72 -12.72 17.80
C ARG A 92 -18.35 -11.25 17.97
N SER A 93 -17.24 -10.87 17.37
CA SER A 93 -16.77 -9.49 17.35
C SER A 93 -16.95 -8.87 15.97
N ASN A 94 -17.08 -7.56 15.93
CA ASN A 94 -16.95 -6.81 14.69
C ASN A 94 -15.47 -6.41 14.55
N GLU A 95 -14.92 -6.61 13.37
CA GLU A 95 -13.56 -6.25 13.03
C GLU A 95 -13.58 -5.26 11.87
N GLN A 96 -13.04 -4.07 12.11
CA GLN A 96 -12.80 -3.08 11.07
C GLN A 96 -11.30 -2.97 10.86
N ALA A 97 -10.86 -3.11 9.64
CA ALA A 97 -9.45 -2.97 9.31
C ALA A 97 -9.27 -2.18 8.02
N SER A 98 -8.20 -1.44 7.94
CA SER A 98 -7.79 -0.73 6.73
C SER A 98 -6.30 -0.92 6.50
N VAL A 99 -5.91 -1.00 5.23
CA VAL A 99 -4.52 -1.00 4.81
C VAL A 99 -4.32 -0.02 3.68
N GLN A 100 -3.15 0.58 3.62
CA GLN A 100 -2.72 1.42 2.52
C GLN A 100 -1.29 1.05 2.12
N ILE A 101 -0.98 1.25 0.85
CA ILE A 101 0.37 1.08 0.31
C ILE A 101 0.82 2.41 -0.24
N ALA A 102 1.94 2.90 0.26
CA ALA A 102 2.57 4.13 -0.20
C ALA A 102 3.89 3.82 -0.90
N ASN A 103 4.16 4.50 -1.98
CA ASN A 103 5.46 4.49 -2.64
C ASN A 103 6.44 5.31 -1.81
N LEU A 104 7.55 4.71 -1.38
CA LEU A 104 8.53 5.38 -0.50
C LEU A 104 9.34 6.48 -1.21
N LYS A 105 9.45 6.45 -2.54
CA LYS A 105 10.16 7.47 -3.31
C LYS A 105 9.32 8.72 -3.56
N THR A 106 8.03 8.52 -3.85
CA THR A 106 7.11 9.64 -4.20
C THR A 106 6.19 10.03 -3.06
N SER A 107 6.15 9.25 -1.98
CA SER A 107 5.23 9.42 -0.84
C SER A 107 3.74 9.36 -1.23
N GLN A 108 3.43 8.85 -2.42
CA GLN A 108 2.06 8.73 -2.89
C GLN A 108 1.42 7.42 -2.44
N ILE A 109 0.15 7.49 -2.05
CA ILE A 109 -0.65 6.30 -1.77
C ILE A 109 -1.08 5.71 -3.11
N VAL A 110 -0.60 4.49 -3.38
CA VAL A 110 -0.86 3.75 -4.62
C VAL A 110 -2.03 2.76 -4.49
N PHE A 111 -2.36 2.39 -3.26
CA PHE A 111 -3.47 1.50 -2.94
C PHE A 111 -3.99 1.81 -1.53
N ALA A 112 -5.32 1.73 -1.37
CA ALA A 112 -5.98 1.75 -0.07
C ALA A 112 -7.19 0.83 -0.10
N TYR A 113 -7.41 0.08 0.96
CA TYR A 113 -8.53 -0.83 1.11
C TYR A 113 -9.00 -0.89 2.56
N SER A 114 -10.29 -0.90 2.75
CA SER A 114 -10.92 -1.06 4.07
C SER A 114 -11.91 -2.22 4.04
N VAL A 115 -11.94 -2.97 5.13
CA VAL A 115 -12.86 -4.08 5.32
C VAL A 115 -13.55 -3.97 6.67
N ASN A 116 -14.83 -4.30 6.68
CA ASN A 116 -15.60 -4.45 7.91
C ASN A 116 -16.15 -5.88 7.95
N LYS A 117 -15.73 -6.64 8.94
CA LYS A 117 -16.18 -8.02 9.19
C LYS A 117 -17.12 -8.03 10.38
N VAL A 118 -18.41 -8.16 10.10
CA VAL A 118 -19.44 -8.28 11.12
C VAL A 118 -19.54 -9.73 11.57
N SER A 119 -19.60 -9.94 12.88
CA SER A 119 -19.75 -11.28 13.48
C SER A 119 -18.64 -12.28 13.09
N SER A 120 -17.39 -11.83 13.05
CA SER A 120 -16.25 -12.67 12.68
C SER A 120 -15.74 -13.49 13.86
N ALA A 121 -15.58 -14.80 13.67
CA ALA A 121 -14.92 -15.68 14.62
C ALA A 121 -13.38 -15.54 14.60
N HIS A 122 -12.82 -15.06 13.52
CA HIS A 122 -11.39 -14.95 13.26
C HIS A 122 -10.95 -13.52 12.92
N GLY A 123 -11.70 -12.51 13.36
CA GLY A 123 -11.52 -11.07 13.21
C GLY A 123 -10.31 -10.60 12.40
N LYS A 124 -9.20 -10.33 13.08
CA LYS A 124 -7.96 -9.78 12.48
C LYS A 124 -7.40 -10.66 11.36
N LYS A 125 -7.38 -11.97 11.53
CA LYS A 125 -6.88 -12.90 10.49
C LYS A 125 -7.73 -12.79 9.23
N SER A 126 -9.05 -12.85 9.37
CA SER A 126 -9.99 -12.76 8.23
C SER A 126 -9.89 -11.41 7.51
N SER A 127 -9.70 -10.32 8.27
CA SER A 127 -9.52 -8.99 7.72
C SER A 127 -8.21 -8.83 6.99
N ALA A 128 -7.11 -9.34 7.56
CA ALA A 128 -5.80 -9.35 6.91
C ALA A 128 -5.80 -10.18 5.60
N GLU A 129 -6.48 -11.33 5.60
CA GLU A 129 -6.63 -12.16 4.40
C GLU A 129 -7.43 -11.44 3.29
N ALA A 130 -8.48 -10.70 3.67
CA ALA A 130 -9.22 -9.89 2.71
C ALA A 130 -8.34 -8.77 2.13
N CYS A 131 -7.58 -8.06 2.98
CA CYS A 131 -6.64 -7.05 2.53
C CYS A 131 -5.60 -7.63 1.56
N ALA A 132 -4.97 -8.75 1.92
CA ALA A 132 -3.98 -9.41 1.07
C ALA A 132 -4.55 -9.86 -0.28
N LYS A 133 -5.78 -10.37 -0.30
CA LYS A 133 -6.48 -10.73 -1.54
C LYS A 133 -6.62 -9.53 -2.47
N HIS A 134 -7.10 -8.40 -1.97
CA HIS A 134 -7.30 -7.20 -2.78
C HIS A 134 -5.99 -6.54 -3.21
N ILE A 135 -4.93 -6.63 -2.40
CA ILE A 135 -3.58 -6.24 -2.82
C ILE A 135 -3.12 -7.09 -4.01
N LYS A 136 -3.30 -8.41 -3.94
CA LYS A 136 -2.97 -9.33 -5.03
C LYS A 136 -3.72 -8.98 -6.31
N GLU A 137 -5.04 -8.81 -6.22
CA GLU A 137 -5.89 -8.42 -7.36
C GLU A 137 -5.43 -7.10 -7.98
N LYS A 138 -5.02 -6.12 -7.16
CA LYS A 138 -4.50 -4.84 -7.63
C LYS A 138 -3.21 -4.99 -8.45
N ILE A 139 -2.31 -5.87 -8.03
CA ILE A 139 -1.05 -6.11 -8.71
C ILE A 139 -1.31 -6.87 -10.03
N GLU A 140 -2.15 -7.92 -9.98
CA GLU A 140 -2.44 -8.79 -11.13
C GLU A 140 -3.30 -8.10 -12.20
N SER A 141 -4.16 -7.13 -11.82
CA SER A 141 -5.03 -6.42 -12.77
C SER A 141 -4.31 -5.44 -13.69
N LYS A 142 -3.03 -5.18 -13.47
CA LYS A 142 -2.24 -4.20 -14.20
C LYS A 142 -0.98 -4.77 -14.87
N ASN A 143 -0.83 -6.08 -14.83
CA ASN A 143 0.16 -6.83 -15.59
C ASN A 143 -0.54 -7.50 -16.83
#